data_d82a6720100809e1940ed66b766992d1
#
_entry.id   d82a6720100809e1940ed66b766992d1
#
_cell.length_a   1.000
_cell.length_b   1.000
_cell.length_c   1.000
_cell.angle_alpha   90.00
_cell.angle_beta   90.00
_cell.angle_gamma   90.00
#
_symmetry.space_group_name_H-M   'P 1'
#
loop_
_entity.id
_entity.type
_entity.pdbx_description
1 polymer ?
#
loop_
_entity_poly.entity_id
_entity_poly.type
_entity_poly.pdbx_seq_one_letter_code
_entity_poly.pdbx_strand_id
1 'polypeptide(L)'
;MLIEATSLTKDFPRARKGSRLFTAVAPLDLALEAGQLTVITGHSGSGKSTLLSMLAGMLPPTAGTVRLGEADLYAMCDEERSRLRNERIGLIPQGHTALRSLSVLENVLLPSVLYAKAEPPRARAEELLAAVGLSDLADARPNELSGGELRRVAVARALLMNPSIVLADEPTAGLDAENATTVLRLLREAADGGAAVLIVTHEFEARRYADRTFMMDGGRLSLE
;
A
#
# COMPACT_ATOMS: atom_id res chain seq x y z
N MET A 1 10.22 -0.15 -15.40
CA MET A 1 9.33 0.75 -14.62
C MET A 1 7.94 0.13 -14.55
N LEU A 2 7.36 0.00 -13.36
CA LEU A 2 5.98 -0.47 -13.18
C LEU A 2 5.01 0.67 -12.84
N ILE A 3 5.44 1.63 -12.02
CA ILE A 3 4.73 2.91 -11.78
C ILE A 3 5.66 4.06 -12.08
N GLU A 4 5.13 5.07 -12.77
CA GLU A 4 5.78 6.34 -13.04
C GLU A 4 4.85 7.50 -12.68
N ALA A 5 5.29 8.32 -11.73
CA ALA A 5 4.66 9.58 -11.38
C ALA A 5 5.49 10.72 -11.98
N THR A 6 4.85 11.62 -12.73
CA THR A 6 5.52 12.76 -13.38
C THR A 6 4.86 14.06 -12.95
N SER A 7 5.65 14.97 -12.40
CA SER A 7 5.23 16.29 -11.88
C SER A 7 4.01 16.20 -10.97
N LEU A 8 3.93 15.11 -10.20
CA LEU A 8 2.78 14.77 -9.39
C LEU A 8 2.64 15.73 -8.22
N THR A 9 1.48 16.38 -8.07
CA THR A 9 1.22 17.32 -6.98
C THR A 9 -0.19 17.21 -6.44
N LYS A 10 -0.35 17.55 -5.14
CA LYS A 10 -1.64 17.58 -4.47
C LYS A 10 -1.81 18.78 -3.57
N ASP A 11 -2.82 19.58 -3.89
CA ASP A 11 -3.28 20.69 -3.08
C ASP A 11 -4.66 20.38 -2.49
N PHE A 12 -4.87 20.80 -1.25
CA PHE A 12 -6.17 20.74 -0.57
C PHE A 12 -6.65 22.16 -0.21
N PRO A 13 -7.95 22.45 -0.32
CA PRO A 13 -8.51 23.69 0.17
C PRO A 13 -8.42 23.74 1.69
N ARG A 14 -7.98 24.87 2.28
CA ARG A 14 -8.08 25.09 3.72
C ARG A 14 -9.48 25.59 4.09
N ALA A 15 -10.03 25.09 5.20
CA ALA A 15 -11.39 25.40 5.65
C ALA A 15 -11.61 26.86 6.13
N ARG A 16 -10.56 27.69 6.29
CA ARG A 16 -10.70 29.10 6.69
C ARG A 16 -10.95 29.99 5.47
N LYS A 17 -12.01 30.82 5.51
CA LYS A 17 -12.28 31.89 4.52
C LYS A 17 -11.01 32.74 4.28
N GLY A 18 -10.57 32.85 3.02
CA GLY A 18 -9.39 33.63 2.62
C GLY A 18 -8.04 32.92 2.74
N SER A 19 -8.01 31.61 3.10
CA SER A 19 -6.75 30.89 3.22
C SER A 19 -6.28 30.32 1.88
N ARG A 20 -4.95 30.38 1.69
CA ARG A 20 -4.23 29.74 0.57
C ARG A 20 -4.46 28.23 0.58
N LEU A 21 -4.34 27.58 -0.57
CA LEU A 21 -4.27 26.13 -0.70
C LEU A 21 -3.16 25.56 0.21
N PHE A 22 -3.38 24.36 0.72
CA PHE A 22 -2.36 23.59 1.42
C PHE A 22 -1.79 22.55 0.46
N THR A 23 -0.52 22.70 0.09
CA THR A 23 0.18 21.73 -0.74
C THR A 23 0.64 20.57 0.14
N ALA A 24 -0.04 19.44 0.01
CA ALA A 24 0.30 18.21 0.72
C ALA A 24 1.43 17.43 0.03
N VAL A 25 1.51 17.53 -1.30
CA VAL A 25 2.57 16.95 -2.12
C VAL A 25 2.99 18.01 -3.12
N ALA A 26 4.21 18.54 -2.99
CA ALA A 26 4.83 19.44 -3.95
C ALA A 26 5.16 18.67 -5.24
N PRO A 27 5.26 19.34 -6.40
CA PRO A 27 5.57 18.66 -7.65
C PRO A 27 6.80 17.77 -7.51
N LEU A 28 6.63 16.46 -7.81
CA LEU A 28 7.68 15.46 -7.72
C LEU A 28 7.58 14.45 -8.85
N ASP A 29 8.70 13.83 -9.16
CA ASP A 29 8.82 12.67 -10.03
C ASP A 29 9.23 11.46 -9.18
N LEU A 30 8.60 10.30 -9.43
CA LEU A 30 8.92 9.05 -8.74
C LEU A 30 8.68 7.88 -9.69
N ALA A 31 9.66 6.99 -9.79
CA ALA A 31 9.52 5.74 -10.51
C ALA A 31 9.73 4.56 -9.55
N LEU A 32 8.83 3.58 -9.61
CA LEU A 32 8.96 2.29 -8.92
C LEU A 32 9.27 1.20 -9.95
N GLU A 33 10.34 0.48 -9.69
CA GLU A 33 10.87 -0.55 -10.59
C GLU A 33 10.44 -1.95 -10.12
N ALA A 34 10.25 -2.87 -11.08
CA ALA A 34 10.04 -4.27 -10.79
C ALA A 34 11.23 -4.86 -10.02
N GLY A 35 10.95 -5.68 -9.01
CA GLY A 35 11.98 -6.32 -8.21
C GLY A 35 12.66 -5.42 -7.19
N GLN A 36 12.16 -4.18 -6.98
CA GLN A 36 12.74 -3.24 -6.03
C GLN A 36 11.78 -2.90 -4.89
N LEU A 37 12.35 -2.80 -3.69
CA LEU A 37 11.69 -2.25 -2.51
C LEU A 37 12.19 -0.82 -2.28
N THR A 38 11.27 0.13 -2.40
CA THR A 38 11.49 1.55 -2.12
C THR A 38 10.89 1.92 -0.77
N VAL A 39 11.63 2.64 0.05
CA VAL A 39 11.14 3.17 1.33
C VAL A 39 11.13 4.69 1.29
N ILE A 40 10.01 5.29 1.66
CA ILE A 40 9.89 6.74 1.88
C ILE A 40 9.67 6.97 3.37
N THR A 41 10.61 7.62 4.02
CA THR A 41 10.49 8.02 5.42
C THR A 41 10.08 9.48 5.55
N GLY A 42 9.63 9.89 6.74
CA GLY A 42 9.28 11.27 7.03
C GLY A 42 8.31 11.40 8.20
N HIS A 43 8.20 12.61 8.76
CA HIS A 43 7.31 12.88 9.88
C HIS A 43 5.82 12.70 9.53
N SER A 44 4.97 12.54 10.56
CA SER A 44 3.52 12.57 10.37
C SER A 44 3.10 13.89 9.72
N GLY A 45 2.20 13.82 8.73
CA GLY A 45 1.76 14.99 7.97
C GLY A 45 2.72 15.47 6.86
N SER A 46 3.83 14.76 6.57
CA SER A 46 4.76 15.13 5.49
C SER A 46 4.22 14.90 4.08
N GLY A 47 3.09 14.18 3.91
CA GLY A 47 2.44 13.93 2.61
C GLY A 47 2.54 12.49 2.11
N LYS A 48 3.20 11.57 2.84
CA LYS A 48 3.44 10.16 2.45
C LYS A 48 2.16 9.40 2.07
N SER A 49 1.17 9.38 2.96
CA SER A 49 -0.11 8.69 2.70
C SER A 49 -0.88 9.31 1.54
N THR A 50 -0.75 10.64 1.34
CA THR A 50 -1.32 11.34 0.20
C THR A 50 -0.66 10.90 -1.11
N LEU A 51 0.68 10.84 -1.14
CA LEU A 51 1.43 10.34 -2.28
C LEU A 51 1.05 8.89 -2.60
N LEU A 52 1.04 8.01 -1.59
CA LEU A 52 0.66 6.62 -1.74
C LEU A 52 -0.77 6.47 -2.29
N SER A 53 -1.72 7.26 -1.79
CA SER A 53 -3.11 7.25 -2.27
C SER A 53 -3.24 7.70 -3.73
N MET A 54 -2.40 8.65 -4.19
CA MET A 54 -2.34 9.04 -5.59
C MET A 54 -1.74 7.92 -6.46
N LEU A 55 -0.66 7.29 -6.02
CA LEU A 55 -0.06 6.15 -6.74
C LEU A 55 -1.01 4.95 -6.82
N ALA A 56 -1.84 4.75 -5.80
CA ALA A 56 -2.87 3.70 -5.78
C ALA A 56 -4.10 4.02 -6.65
N GLY A 57 -4.19 5.18 -7.29
CA GLY A 57 -5.37 5.59 -8.06
C GLY A 57 -6.61 5.85 -7.20
N MET A 58 -6.44 6.12 -5.89
CA MET A 58 -7.54 6.38 -4.95
C MET A 58 -7.82 7.87 -4.75
N LEU A 59 -6.81 8.70 -4.95
CA LEU A 59 -6.89 10.16 -4.79
C LEU A 59 -6.39 10.84 -6.05
N PRO A 60 -7.23 11.52 -6.83
CA PRO A 60 -6.77 12.22 -8.03
C PRO A 60 -5.80 13.35 -7.65
N PRO A 61 -4.69 13.49 -8.39
CA PRO A 61 -3.74 14.59 -8.20
C PRO A 61 -4.39 15.94 -8.59
N THR A 62 -3.80 17.04 -8.13
CA THR A 62 -4.14 18.38 -8.59
C THR A 62 -3.53 18.65 -9.95
N ALA A 63 -2.30 18.14 -10.19
CA ALA A 63 -1.62 18.16 -11.49
C ALA A 63 -0.60 17.01 -11.54
N GLY A 64 -0.07 16.74 -12.72
CA GLY A 64 0.82 15.62 -13.00
C GLY A 64 0.07 14.35 -13.37
N THR A 65 0.81 13.28 -13.63
CA THR A 65 0.27 11.99 -14.09
C THR A 65 0.81 10.84 -13.27
N VAL A 66 0.04 9.73 -13.20
CA VAL A 66 0.49 8.44 -12.66
C VAL A 66 0.22 7.37 -13.71
N ARG A 67 1.28 6.74 -14.19
CA ARG A 67 1.20 5.68 -15.20
C ARG A 67 1.57 4.33 -14.62
N LEU A 68 0.80 3.30 -14.98
CA LEU A 68 1.15 1.89 -14.80
C LEU A 68 1.52 1.31 -16.17
N GLY A 69 2.81 1.16 -16.45
CA GLY A 69 3.27 0.89 -17.79
C GLY A 69 2.80 1.97 -18.77
N GLU A 70 2.01 1.61 -19.78
CA GLU A 70 1.47 2.57 -20.74
C GLU A 70 0.16 3.24 -20.29
N ALA A 71 -0.48 2.72 -19.26
CA ALA A 71 -1.80 3.16 -18.82
C ALA A 71 -1.73 4.36 -17.87
N ASP A 72 -2.38 5.48 -18.19
CA ASP A 72 -2.58 6.60 -17.27
C ASP A 72 -3.77 6.32 -16.36
N LEU A 73 -3.51 6.21 -15.04
CA LEU A 73 -4.52 5.86 -14.05
C LEU A 73 -5.70 6.85 -14.00
N TYR A 74 -5.42 8.11 -14.22
CA TYR A 74 -6.44 9.16 -14.07
C TYR A 74 -7.13 9.54 -15.37
N ALA A 75 -6.68 8.98 -16.52
CA ALA A 75 -7.42 9.02 -17.78
C ALA A 75 -8.48 7.92 -17.87
N MET A 76 -8.40 6.88 -17.02
CA MET A 76 -9.37 5.78 -16.95
C MET A 76 -10.66 6.19 -16.25
N CYS A 77 -11.78 5.54 -16.62
CA CYS A 77 -13.00 5.60 -15.82
C CYS A 77 -12.82 4.89 -14.47
N ASP A 78 -13.73 5.16 -13.51
CA ASP A 78 -13.61 4.62 -12.14
C ASP A 78 -13.65 3.08 -12.10
N GLU A 79 -14.44 2.45 -12.98
CA GLU A 79 -14.55 0.99 -13.06
C GLU A 79 -13.25 0.35 -13.55
N GLU A 80 -12.68 0.87 -14.64
CA GLU A 80 -11.40 0.39 -15.21
C GLU A 80 -10.26 0.55 -14.19
N ARG A 81 -10.18 1.72 -13.54
CA ARG A 81 -9.18 2.00 -12.51
C ARG A 81 -9.35 1.10 -11.30
N SER A 82 -10.60 0.83 -10.85
CA SER A 82 -10.89 -0.10 -9.76
C SER A 82 -10.48 -1.52 -10.08
N ARG A 83 -10.77 -2.00 -11.29
CA ARG A 83 -10.36 -3.33 -11.75
C ARG A 83 -8.84 -3.45 -11.81
N LEU A 84 -8.16 -2.49 -12.42
CA LEU A 84 -6.70 -2.46 -12.52
C LEU A 84 -6.06 -2.46 -11.13
N ARG A 85 -6.58 -1.65 -10.19
CA ARG A 85 -6.13 -1.64 -8.80
C ARG A 85 -6.27 -3.01 -8.16
N ASN A 86 -7.43 -3.67 -8.29
CA ASN A 86 -7.65 -5.00 -7.72
C ASN A 86 -6.76 -6.09 -8.33
N GLU A 87 -6.45 -5.99 -9.63
CA GLU A 87 -5.65 -6.99 -10.36
C GLU A 87 -4.14 -6.77 -10.19
N ARG A 88 -3.68 -5.53 -9.98
CA ARG A 88 -2.25 -5.18 -10.06
C ARG A 88 -1.66 -4.64 -8.79
N ILE A 89 -2.46 -4.07 -7.88
CA ILE A 89 -1.99 -3.34 -6.71
C ILE A 89 -2.43 -4.04 -5.43
N GLY A 90 -1.47 -4.51 -4.64
CA GLY A 90 -1.66 -4.90 -3.25
C GLY A 90 -1.55 -3.66 -2.36
N LEU A 91 -2.64 -3.25 -1.73
CA LEU A 91 -2.66 -2.06 -0.87
C LEU A 91 -2.73 -2.45 0.60
N ILE A 92 -1.77 -1.96 1.38
CA ILE A 92 -1.76 -2.05 2.86
C ILE A 92 -1.99 -0.63 3.39
N PRO A 93 -3.21 -0.28 3.80
CA PRO A 93 -3.52 1.07 4.31
C PRO A 93 -3.09 1.24 5.77
N GLN A 94 -2.90 2.48 6.20
CA GLN A 94 -2.56 2.82 7.58
C GLN A 94 -3.62 2.36 8.61
N GLY A 95 -4.90 2.37 8.24
CA GLY A 95 -6.02 2.01 9.11
C GLY A 95 -6.42 0.53 9.01
N HIS A 96 -7.25 0.10 9.97
CA HIS A 96 -7.85 -1.23 9.94
C HIS A 96 -9.03 -1.24 8.96
N THR A 97 -8.93 -2.03 7.89
CA THR A 97 -9.92 -2.10 6.81
C THR A 97 -10.57 -3.49 6.68
N ALA A 98 -10.47 -4.32 7.72
CA ALA A 98 -11.13 -5.61 7.76
C ALA A 98 -12.65 -5.43 7.88
N LEU A 99 -13.41 -6.16 7.07
CA LEU A 99 -14.87 -6.19 7.14
C LEU A 99 -15.30 -7.04 8.32
N ARG A 100 -16.02 -6.42 9.27
CA ARG A 100 -16.43 -7.05 10.53
C ARG A 100 -17.39 -8.23 10.36
N SER A 101 -18.12 -8.27 9.25
CA SER A 101 -19.07 -9.34 8.90
C SER A 101 -18.40 -10.59 8.35
N LEU A 102 -17.13 -10.50 7.97
CA LEU A 102 -16.35 -11.59 7.38
C LEU A 102 -15.36 -12.16 8.41
N SER A 103 -15.02 -13.45 8.30
CA SER A 103 -13.91 -14.04 9.04
C SER A 103 -12.56 -13.47 8.57
N VAL A 104 -11.48 -13.79 9.27
CA VAL A 104 -10.11 -13.43 8.88
C VAL A 104 -9.78 -14.00 7.50
N LEU A 105 -10.05 -15.29 7.28
CA LEU A 105 -9.81 -15.93 5.99
C LEU A 105 -10.64 -15.29 4.86
N GLU A 106 -11.92 -15.02 5.11
CA GLU A 106 -12.79 -14.34 4.14
C GLU A 106 -12.31 -12.92 3.83
N ASN A 107 -11.78 -12.20 4.81
CA ASN A 107 -11.15 -10.88 4.60
C ASN A 107 -9.90 -10.97 3.72
N VAL A 108 -9.07 -12.00 3.90
CA VAL A 108 -7.90 -12.21 3.03
C VAL A 108 -8.35 -12.55 1.63
N LEU A 109 -9.38 -13.39 1.45
CA LEU A 109 -9.92 -13.80 0.15
C LEU A 109 -10.67 -12.68 -0.61
N LEU A 110 -11.04 -11.60 0.05
CA LEU A 110 -11.89 -10.54 -0.52
C LEU A 110 -11.45 -10.03 -1.91
N PRO A 111 -10.15 -9.76 -2.19
CA PRO A 111 -9.73 -9.30 -3.51
C PRO A 111 -10.06 -10.28 -4.64
N SER A 112 -10.04 -11.59 -4.37
CA SER A 112 -10.33 -12.62 -5.36
C SER A 112 -11.81 -12.73 -5.71
N VAL A 113 -12.71 -12.24 -4.86
CA VAL A 113 -14.17 -12.32 -5.05
C VAL A 113 -14.74 -11.11 -5.78
N LEU A 114 -14.09 -9.92 -5.65
CA LEU A 114 -14.62 -8.66 -6.18
C LEU A 114 -14.75 -8.64 -7.71
N TYR A 115 -13.82 -9.27 -8.42
CA TYR A 115 -13.81 -9.37 -9.90
C TYR A 115 -13.55 -10.81 -10.31
N ALA A 116 -14.20 -11.75 -9.64
CA ALA A 116 -13.92 -13.19 -9.74
C ALA A 116 -13.97 -13.70 -11.19
N LYS A 117 -12.85 -14.26 -11.64
CA LYS A 117 -12.71 -15.01 -12.90
C LYS A 117 -12.45 -16.50 -12.64
N ALA A 118 -12.17 -16.87 -11.39
CA ALA A 118 -11.84 -18.22 -10.95
C ALA A 118 -12.29 -18.44 -9.49
N GLU A 119 -12.18 -19.67 -9.01
CA GLU A 119 -12.40 -19.97 -7.60
C GLU A 119 -11.39 -19.22 -6.71
N PRO A 120 -11.82 -18.77 -5.51
CA PRO A 120 -10.94 -18.10 -4.56
C PRO A 120 -9.71 -18.95 -4.21
N PRO A 121 -8.49 -18.42 -4.21
CA PRO A 121 -7.27 -19.16 -3.95
C PRO A 121 -7.08 -19.45 -2.45
N ARG A 122 -7.92 -20.31 -1.89
CA ARG A 122 -7.99 -20.62 -0.46
C ARG A 122 -6.66 -21.13 0.10
N ALA A 123 -6.00 -22.05 -0.59
CA ALA A 123 -4.69 -22.57 -0.16
C ALA A 123 -3.66 -21.45 -0.02
N ARG A 124 -3.63 -20.52 -0.99
CA ARG A 124 -2.74 -19.35 -0.93
C ARG A 124 -3.09 -18.41 0.23
N ALA A 125 -4.37 -18.23 0.53
CA ALA A 125 -4.79 -17.42 1.69
C ALA A 125 -4.34 -18.06 3.01
N GLU A 126 -4.47 -19.38 3.15
CA GLU A 126 -4.01 -20.14 4.32
C GLU A 126 -2.48 -20.09 4.48
N GLU A 127 -1.71 -20.22 3.38
CA GLU A 127 -0.25 -20.03 3.38
C GLU A 127 0.15 -18.63 3.87
N LEU A 128 -0.52 -17.59 3.38
CA LEU A 128 -0.25 -16.21 3.78
C LEU A 128 -0.61 -15.96 5.25
N LEU A 129 -1.73 -16.52 5.73
CA LEU A 129 -2.09 -16.46 7.14
C LEU A 129 -1.04 -17.17 8.02
N ALA A 130 -0.52 -18.32 7.59
CA ALA A 130 0.57 -19.00 8.28
C ALA A 130 1.84 -18.14 8.28
N ALA A 131 2.21 -17.54 7.15
CA ALA A 131 3.39 -16.68 7.03
C ALA A 131 3.34 -15.43 7.95
N VAL A 132 2.14 -14.93 8.24
CA VAL A 132 1.94 -13.82 9.19
C VAL A 132 1.58 -14.29 10.62
N GLY A 133 1.65 -15.59 10.90
CA GLY A 133 1.39 -16.17 12.23
C GLY A 133 -0.06 -16.05 12.69
N LEU A 134 -1.03 -16.24 11.79
CA LEU A 134 -2.48 -16.12 12.06
C LEU A 134 -3.27 -17.36 11.65
N SER A 135 -2.64 -18.54 11.49
CA SER A 135 -3.31 -19.78 11.08
C SER A 135 -4.50 -20.13 11.99
N ASP A 136 -4.30 -20.04 13.30
CA ASP A 136 -5.30 -20.41 14.32
C ASP A 136 -6.47 -19.40 14.40
N LEU A 137 -6.34 -18.25 13.77
CA LEU A 137 -7.34 -17.18 13.75
C LEU A 137 -8.10 -17.08 12.42
N ALA A 138 -7.95 -18.05 11.51
CA ALA A 138 -8.58 -18.03 10.18
C ALA A 138 -10.10 -17.85 10.24
N ASP A 139 -10.76 -18.50 11.18
CA ASP A 139 -12.22 -18.44 11.38
C ASP A 139 -12.68 -17.34 12.34
N ALA A 140 -11.75 -16.66 13.03
CA ALA A 140 -12.05 -15.57 13.95
C ALA A 140 -12.63 -14.34 13.21
N ARG A 141 -13.34 -13.48 13.96
CA ARG A 141 -13.86 -12.21 13.45
C ARG A 141 -12.91 -11.05 13.77
N PRO A 142 -12.87 -9.98 12.96
CA PRO A 142 -11.99 -8.83 13.17
C PRO A 142 -12.11 -8.16 14.55
N ASN A 143 -13.26 -8.25 15.21
CA ASN A 143 -13.46 -7.72 16.56
C ASN A 143 -12.82 -8.57 17.67
N GLU A 144 -12.36 -9.77 17.36
CA GLU A 144 -11.64 -10.66 18.26
C GLU A 144 -10.11 -10.50 18.16
N LEU A 145 -9.64 -9.71 17.18
CA LEU A 145 -8.24 -9.49 16.89
C LEU A 145 -7.71 -8.18 17.49
N SER A 146 -6.46 -8.21 17.91
CA SER A 146 -5.68 -7.03 18.27
C SER A 146 -5.40 -6.15 17.02
N GLY A 147 -4.98 -4.90 17.24
CA GLY A 147 -4.59 -4.00 16.13
C GLY A 147 -3.43 -4.54 15.30
N GLY A 148 -2.45 -5.19 15.94
CA GLY A 148 -1.33 -5.83 15.26
C GLY A 148 -1.75 -7.03 14.40
N GLU A 149 -2.68 -7.85 14.88
CA GLU A 149 -3.23 -8.98 14.11
C GLU A 149 -4.02 -8.48 12.90
N LEU A 150 -4.86 -7.45 13.06
CA LEU A 150 -5.58 -6.82 11.96
C LEU A 150 -4.64 -6.24 10.88
N ARG A 151 -3.48 -5.70 11.31
CA ARG A 151 -2.44 -5.21 10.41
C ARG A 151 -1.87 -6.36 9.57
N ARG A 152 -1.54 -7.49 10.22
CA ARG A 152 -1.04 -8.69 9.54
C ARG A 152 -2.07 -9.31 8.61
N VAL A 153 -3.35 -9.28 8.94
CA VAL A 153 -4.45 -9.65 8.00
C VAL A 153 -4.42 -8.76 6.76
N ALA A 154 -4.22 -7.44 6.91
CA ALA A 154 -4.15 -6.52 5.77
C ALA A 154 -2.93 -6.82 4.87
N VAL A 155 -1.80 -7.24 5.43
CA VAL A 155 -0.61 -7.69 4.67
C VAL A 155 -0.94 -8.96 3.86
N ALA A 156 -1.49 -9.99 4.51
CA ALA A 156 -1.89 -11.24 3.85
C ALA A 156 -2.88 -10.97 2.70
N ARG A 157 -3.90 -10.14 2.93
CA ARG A 157 -4.87 -9.74 1.93
C ARG A 157 -4.22 -9.02 0.74
N ALA A 158 -3.28 -8.12 0.99
CA ALA A 158 -2.62 -7.36 -0.07
C ALA A 158 -1.77 -8.26 -0.98
N LEU A 159 -1.19 -9.33 -0.45
CA LEU A 159 -0.31 -10.26 -1.18
C LEU A 159 -1.07 -11.43 -1.84
N LEU A 160 -2.37 -11.60 -1.56
CA LEU A 160 -3.14 -12.75 -2.04
C LEU A 160 -3.06 -12.95 -3.55
N MET A 161 -3.26 -11.88 -4.31
CA MET A 161 -3.37 -11.93 -5.77
C MET A 161 -2.03 -11.88 -6.49
N ASN A 162 -0.90 -12.04 -5.77
CA ASN A 162 0.46 -11.86 -6.32
C ASN A 162 0.57 -10.56 -7.13
N PRO A 163 0.30 -9.41 -6.52
CA PRO A 163 0.25 -8.14 -7.23
C PRO A 163 1.61 -7.77 -7.80
N SER A 164 1.62 -7.13 -8.97
CA SER A 164 2.86 -6.58 -9.55
C SER A 164 3.38 -5.34 -8.80
N ILE A 165 2.52 -4.72 -7.99
CA ILE A 165 2.84 -3.52 -7.21
C ILE A 165 2.27 -3.70 -5.80
N VAL A 166 3.08 -3.41 -4.78
CA VAL A 166 2.64 -3.36 -3.38
C VAL A 166 2.87 -1.96 -2.84
N LEU A 167 1.82 -1.34 -2.34
CA LEU A 167 1.84 -0.02 -1.73
C LEU A 167 1.45 -0.15 -0.24
N ALA A 168 2.38 0.12 0.66
CA ALA A 168 2.21 -0.09 2.09
C ALA A 168 2.36 1.22 2.89
N ASP A 169 1.30 1.60 3.61
CA ASP A 169 1.27 2.77 4.49
C ASP A 169 1.39 2.31 5.95
N GLU A 170 2.54 2.57 6.57
CA GLU A 170 2.89 2.20 7.94
C GLU A 170 2.64 0.70 8.23
N PRO A 171 3.20 -0.24 7.43
CA PRO A 171 2.84 -1.66 7.53
C PRO A 171 3.25 -2.32 8.86
N THR A 172 4.19 -1.75 9.60
CA THR A 172 4.75 -2.27 10.86
C THR A 172 4.25 -1.52 12.09
N ALA A 173 3.49 -0.43 11.91
CA ALA A 173 3.04 0.40 13.04
C ALA A 173 2.22 -0.40 14.06
N GLY A 174 2.66 -0.36 15.33
CA GLY A 174 2.01 -1.06 16.43
C GLY A 174 2.29 -2.56 16.51
N LEU A 175 3.23 -3.07 15.72
CA LEU A 175 3.74 -4.44 15.84
C LEU A 175 4.94 -4.46 16.79
N ASP A 176 5.13 -5.61 17.46
CA ASP A 176 6.40 -5.91 18.12
C ASP A 176 7.51 -6.19 17.09
N ALA A 177 8.75 -6.25 17.54
CA ALA A 177 9.94 -6.36 16.66
C ALA A 177 9.94 -7.65 15.81
N GLU A 178 9.44 -8.76 16.34
CA GLU A 178 9.37 -10.05 15.63
C GLU A 178 8.34 -10.00 14.50
N ASN A 179 7.13 -9.54 14.81
CA ASN A 179 6.06 -9.38 13.84
C ASN A 179 6.39 -8.32 12.78
N ALA A 180 7.03 -7.20 13.16
CA ALA A 180 7.50 -6.18 12.24
C ALA A 180 8.54 -6.76 11.26
N THR A 181 9.52 -7.53 11.75
CA THR A 181 10.51 -8.24 10.93
C THR A 181 9.85 -9.20 9.95
N THR A 182 8.85 -9.96 10.39
CA THR A 182 8.10 -10.89 9.55
C THR A 182 7.40 -10.18 8.41
N VAL A 183 6.71 -9.06 8.70
CA VAL A 183 6.03 -8.24 7.67
C VAL A 183 7.03 -7.66 6.66
N LEU A 184 8.14 -7.07 7.14
CA LEU A 184 9.15 -6.48 6.26
C LEU A 184 9.81 -7.53 5.36
N ARG A 185 10.05 -8.74 5.87
CA ARG A 185 10.58 -9.86 5.08
C ARG A 185 9.61 -10.30 4.00
N LEU A 186 8.31 -10.45 4.31
CA LEU A 186 7.30 -10.79 3.31
C LEU A 186 7.19 -9.74 2.19
N LEU A 187 7.31 -8.45 2.54
CA LEU A 187 7.35 -7.37 1.55
C LEU A 187 8.64 -7.41 0.70
N ARG A 188 9.78 -7.77 1.30
CA ARG A 188 11.03 -7.97 0.57
C ARG A 188 10.93 -9.17 -0.38
N GLU A 189 10.40 -10.30 0.09
CA GLU A 189 10.13 -11.49 -0.74
C GLU A 189 9.21 -11.19 -1.91
N ALA A 190 8.18 -10.35 -1.72
CA ALA A 190 7.32 -9.90 -2.82
C ALA A 190 8.12 -9.09 -3.87
N ALA A 191 9.05 -8.23 -3.43
CA ALA A 191 9.91 -7.50 -4.35
C ALA A 191 10.90 -8.45 -5.06
N ASP A 192 11.53 -9.38 -4.34
CA ASP A 192 12.43 -10.39 -4.93
C ASP A 192 11.70 -11.28 -5.94
N GLY A 193 10.39 -11.49 -5.73
CA GLY A 193 9.48 -12.15 -6.68
C GLY A 193 9.10 -11.31 -7.90
N GLY A 194 9.58 -10.08 -8.02
CA GLY A 194 9.39 -9.20 -9.18
C GLY A 194 8.37 -8.07 -8.99
N ALA A 195 7.71 -7.96 -7.83
CA ALA A 195 6.85 -6.82 -7.56
C ALA A 195 7.65 -5.53 -7.37
N ALA A 196 7.06 -4.38 -7.70
CA ALA A 196 7.54 -3.09 -7.23
C ALA A 196 6.91 -2.81 -5.86
N VAL A 197 7.70 -2.69 -4.81
CA VAL A 197 7.21 -2.46 -3.45
C VAL A 197 7.53 -1.05 -2.99
N LEU A 198 6.54 -0.32 -2.51
CA LEU A 198 6.71 0.97 -1.85
C LEU A 198 6.20 0.87 -0.41
N ILE A 199 7.07 1.17 0.55
CA ILE A 199 6.71 1.35 1.94
C ILE A 199 6.83 2.83 2.28
N VAL A 200 5.78 3.43 2.83
CA VAL A 200 5.85 4.75 3.44
C VAL A 200 5.70 4.59 4.95
N THR A 201 6.65 5.16 5.72
CA THR A 201 6.70 4.97 7.17
C THR A 201 7.48 6.09 7.85
N HIS A 202 7.33 6.21 9.16
CA HIS A 202 8.23 7.02 10.01
C HIS A 202 9.28 6.16 10.74
N GLU A 203 9.22 4.83 10.60
CA GLU A 203 10.14 3.87 11.22
C GLU A 203 11.36 3.63 10.30
N PHE A 204 12.56 3.77 10.84
CA PHE A 204 13.81 3.65 10.09
C PHE A 204 14.23 2.20 9.81
N GLU A 205 13.70 1.23 10.56
CA GLU A 205 14.01 -0.20 10.39
C GLU A 205 13.71 -0.72 8.98
N ALA A 206 12.64 -0.22 8.35
CA ALA A 206 12.25 -0.61 6.99
C ALA A 206 13.35 -0.34 5.94
N ARG A 207 14.23 0.63 6.19
CA ARG A 207 15.35 0.98 5.29
C ARG A 207 16.34 -0.16 5.08
N ARG A 208 16.47 -1.07 6.05
CA ARG A 208 17.39 -2.23 5.94
C ARG A 208 16.97 -3.23 4.86
N TYR A 209 15.73 -3.16 4.43
CA TYR A 209 15.17 -4.02 3.39
C TYR A 209 15.08 -3.32 2.03
N ALA A 210 15.41 -2.02 1.97
CA ALA A 210 15.20 -1.17 0.81
C ALA A 210 16.38 -1.22 -0.17
N ASP A 211 16.07 -1.21 -1.46
CA ASP A 211 17.01 -0.94 -2.54
C ASP A 211 17.18 0.58 -2.76
N ARG A 212 16.11 1.35 -2.47
CA ARG A 212 16.12 2.83 -2.58
C ARG A 212 15.42 3.45 -1.40
N THR A 213 15.98 4.53 -0.88
CA THR A 213 15.41 5.29 0.23
C THR A 213 15.21 6.75 -0.14
N PHE A 214 14.09 7.29 0.29
CA PHE A 214 13.75 8.70 0.14
C PHE A 214 13.29 9.27 1.48
N MET A 215 13.48 10.57 1.65
CA MET A 215 12.85 11.33 2.73
C MET A 215 11.77 12.24 2.16
N MET A 216 10.62 12.26 2.83
CA MET A 216 9.55 13.20 2.53
C MET A 216 9.37 14.19 3.67
N ASP A 217 9.57 15.48 3.37
CA ASP A 217 9.39 16.58 4.31
C ASP A 217 8.62 17.73 3.66
N GLY A 218 7.58 18.23 4.36
CA GLY A 218 6.76 19.34 3.89
C GLY A 218 6.21 19.15 2.47
N GLY A 219 5.88 17.91 2.07
CA GLY A 219 5.38 17.56 0.75
C GLY A 219 6.47 17.40 -0.32
N ARG A 220 7.73 17.54 0.01
CA ARG A 220 8.87 17.41 -0.91
C ARG A 220 9.57 16.07 -0.71
N LEU A 221 9.93 15.42 -1.81
CA LEU A 221 10.65 14.16 -1.84
C LEU A 221 12.13 14.41 -2.16
N SER A 222 13.03 13.82 -1.40
CA SER A 222 14.49 13.82 -1.65
C SER A 222 15.05 12.42 -1.55
N LEU A 223 15.99 12.08 -2.43
CA LEU A 223 16.76 10.82 -2.37
C LEU A 223 17.72 10.89 -1.18
N GLU A 224 17.87 9.80 -0.43
CA GLU A 224 18.82 9.65 0.66
C GLU A 224 20.01 8.76 0.28
#